data_7806a3cc69f67f2b6efa48cde22dab0a
#
_entry.id   7806a3cc69f67f2b6efa48cde22dab0a
#
_cell.length_a   1.000
_cell.length_b   1.000
_cell.length_c   1.000
_cell.angle_alpha   90.00
_cell.angle_beta   90.00
_cell.angle_gamma   90.00
#
_symmetry.space_group_name_H-M   'P 1'
#
loop_
_entity.id
_entity.type
_entity.pdbx_description
1 polymer ?
#
loop_
_entity_poly.entity_id
_entity_poly.type
_entity_poly.pdbx_seq_one_letter_code
_entity_poly.pdbx_strand_id
1 'polypeptide(L)'
;AVLDPLLTVEQLHERCDAGRQERVRAICTSLRQLPLLRERLGGQGGPKLIAAIGFPFGALPAELRLAEATWAAAHGADELDVVPDFSALVEGDSSGFAEDLAAITGLGLPVRVVLDMARLPEDLLAIAVEASIDAGAAGVQSGNGFGPPCQAEQVAALSGLCRGRCAIKAAGGIHHPELAMDLLEAGAALLGTSSAPELLQALRRPIA
;
A
#
# COMPACT_ATOMS: atom_id res chain seq x y z
N ALA A 1 0.23 -9.19 -1.93
CA ALA A 1 0.15 -8.34 -3.13
C ALA A 1 0.32 -9.19 -4.39
N VAL A 2 -0.36 -8.81 -5.46
CA VAL A 2 -0.36 -9.48 -6.77
C VAL A 2 -0.01 -8.41 -7.81
N LEU A 3 1.29 -8.06 -7.87
CA LEU A 3 1.81 -6.95 -8.68
C LEU A 3 2.83 -7.39 -9.72
N ASP A 4 3.19 -8.69 -9.75
CA ASP A 4 4.11 -9.24 -10.72
C ASP A 4 3.44 -9.25 -12.12
N PRO A 5 4.00 -8.53 -13.11
CA PRO A 5 3.43 -8.44 -14.45
C PRO A 5 3.57 -9.74 -15.27
N LEU A 6 4.37 -10.69 -14.81
CA LEU A 6 4.63 -11.97 -15.49
C LEU A 6 3.64 -13.07 -15.09
N LEU A 7 2.72 -12.82 -14.16
CA LEU A 7 1.71 -13.78 -13.76
C LEU A 7 0.72 -14.06 -14.89
N THR A 8 0.46 -15.33 -15.14
CA THR A 8 -0.65 -15.77 -16.01
C THR A 8 -2.00 -15.51 -15.33
N VAL A 9 -3.07 -15.51 -16.11
CA VAL A 9 -4.44 -15.37 -15.56
C VAL A 9 -4.77 -16.48 -14.56
N GLU A 10 -4.31 -17.71 -14.82
CA GLU A 10 -4.49 -18.84 -13.92
C GLU A 10 -3.80 -18.59 -12.57
N GLN A 11 -2.53 -18.20 -12.59
CA GLN A 11 -1.77 -17.85 -11.37
C GLN A 11 -2.39 -16.66 -10.61
N LEU A 12 -2.96 -15.68 -11.31
CA LEU A 12 -3.71 -14.59 -10.69
C LEU A 12 -4.93 -15.10 -9.94
N HIS A 13 -5.69 -16.00 -10.56
CA HIS A 13 -6.86 -16.63 -9.95
C HIS A 13 -6.48 -17.48 -8.73
N GLU A 14 -5.43 -18.28 -8.84
CA GLU A 14 -4.91 -19.10 -7.71
C GLU A 14 -4.53 -18.22 -6.50
N ARG A 15 -3.83 -17.10 -6.74
CA ARG A 15 -3.47 -16.15 -5.66
C ARG A 15 -4.68 -15.46 -5.06
N CYS A 16 -5.69 -15.14 -5.86
CA CYS A 16 -6.97 -14.62 -5.38
C CYS A 16 -7.69 -15.61 -4.47
N ASP A 17 -7.77 -16.86 -4.92
CA ASP A 17 -8.46 -17.92 -4.18
C ASP A 17 -7.73 -18.25 -2.88
N ALA A 18 -6.39 -18.34 -2.90
CA ALA A 18 -5.58 -18.49 -1.70
C ALA A 18 -5.80 -17.34 -0.70
N GLY A 19 -5.82 -16.09 -1.19
CA GLY A 19 -6.13 -14.93 -0.35
C GLY A 19 -7.53 -15.00 0.28
N ARG A 20 -8.52 -15.48 -0.45
CA ARG A 20 -9.88 -15.69 0.05
C ARG A 20 -9.93 -16.80 1.10
N GLN A 21 -9.28 -17.94 0.85
CA GLN A 21 -9.20 -19.07 1.77
C GLN A 21 -8.53 -18.69 3.10
N GLU A 22 -7.43 -17.96 3.02
CA GLU A 22 -6.68 -17.47 4.19
C GLU A 22 -7.34 -16.25 4.84
N ARG A 23 -8.43 -15.74 4.28
CA ARG A 23 -9.17 -14.57 4.79
C ARG A 23 -8.29 -13.33 4.93
N VAL A 24 -7.40 -13.09 3.96
CA VAL A 24 -6.66 -11.82 3.97
C VAL A 24 -7.63 -10.65 3.88
N ARG A 25 -7.27 -9.54 4.52
CA ARG A 25 -8.10 -8.32 4.52
C ARG A 25 -8.29 -7.76 3.11
N ALA A 26 -7.21 -7.77 2.31
CA ALA A 26 -7.22 -7.16 0.99
C ALA A 26 -6.17 -7.78 0.06
N ILE A 27 -6.38 -7.62 -1.23
CA ILE A 27 -5.45 -7.99 -2.30
C ILE A 27 -5.09 -6.72 -3.06
N CYS A 28 -3.79 -6.37 -3.09
CA CYS A 28 -3.28 -5.23 -3.86
C CYS A 28 -2.83 -5.71 -5.24
N THR A 29 -3.22 -4.99 -6.30
CA THR A 29 -2.95 -5.35 -7.69
C THR A 29 -2.69 -4.12 -8.57
N SER A 30 -2.19 -4.36 -9.79
CA SER A 30 -2.03 -3.34 -10.83
C SER A 30 -3.35 -3.00 -11.51
N LEU A 31 -3.42 -1.83 -12.16
CA LEU A 31 -4.60 -1.41 -12.92
C LEU A 31 -5.00 -2.44 -13.98
N ARG A 32 -4.03 -2.97 -14.72
CA ARG A 32 -4.29 -3.97 -15.77
C ARG A 32 -5.02 -5.20 -15.24
N GLN A 33 -4.70 -5.64 -14.03
CA GLN A 33 -5.25 -6.86 -13.44
C GLN A 33 -6.52 -6.60 -12.64
N LEU A 34 -6.81 -5.34 -12.31
CA LEU A 34 -7.91 -4.94 -11.43
C LEU A 34 -9.29 -5.48 -11.87
N PRO A 35 -9.74 -5.33 -13.13
CA PRO A 35 -11.06 -5.83 -13.54
C PRO A 35 -11.16 -7.35 -13.45
N LEU A 36 -10.09 -8.06 -13.85
CA LEU A 36 -10.02 -9.51 -13.79
C LEU A 36 -10.16 -10.04 -12.36
N LEU A 37 -9.43 -9.40 -11.42
CA LEU A 37 -9.49 -9.79 -10.02
C LEU A 37 -10.81 -9.38 -9.37
N ARG A 38 -11.43 -8.26 -9.79
CA ARG A 38 -12.78 -7.89 -9.35
C ARG A 38 -13.81 -8.93 -9.79
N GLU A 39 -13.76 -9.38 -11.03
CA GLU A 39 -14.62 -10.45 -11.53
C GLU A 39 -14.46 -11.73 -10.70
N ARG A 40 -13.21 -12.15 -10.41
CA ARG A 40 -12.90 -13.35 -9.62
C ARG A 40 -13.36 -13.26 -8.18
N LEU A 41 -13.17 -12.10 -7.53
CA LEU A 41 -13.54 -11.88 -6.12
C LEU A 41 -15.03 -11.65 -5.92
N GLY A 42 -15.74 -11.15 -6.92
CA GLY A 42 -17.12 -10.71 -6.81
C GLY A 42 -17.27 -9.39 -6.05
N GLY A 43 -18.53 -8.99 -5.79
CA GLY A 43 -18.85 -7.66 -5.25
C GLY A 43 -18.73 -7.52 -3.74
N GLN A 44 -19.10 -8.54 -2.93
CA GLN A 44 -19.16 -8.46 -1.47
C GLN A 44 -18.75 -9.77 -0.79
N GLY A 45 -18.25 -9.66 0.46
CA GLY A 45 -17.96 -10.81 1.32
C GLY A 45 -16.59 -11.44 1.15
N GLY A 46 -15.75 -10.93 0.24
CA GLY A 46 -14.36 -11.35 0.04
C GLY A 46 -13.33 -10.31 0.49
N PRO A 47 -12.03 -10.56 0.21
CA PRO A 47 -10.99 -9.56 0.41
C PRO A 47 -11.29 -8.28 -0.37
N LYS A 48 -10.97 -7.13 0.21
CA LYS A 48 -11.01 -5.86 -0.50
C LYS A 48 -9.96 -5.85 -1.63
N LEU A 49 -10.24 -5.12 -2.69
CA LEU A 49 -9.33 -4.97 -3.82
C LEU A 49 -8.69 -3.58 -3.78
N ILE A 50 -7.36 -3.56 -3.69
CA ILE A 50 -6.56 -2.34 -3.65
C ILE A 50 -5.90 -2.15 -5.01
N ALA A 51 -6.06 -0.98 -5.61
CA ALA A 51 -5.30 -0.62 -6.81
C ALA A 51 -4.03 0.15 -6.43
N ALA A 52 -2.89 -0.27 -7.00
CA ALA A 52 -1.63 0.46 -6.91
C ALA A 52 -1.60 1.55 -7.98
N ILE A 53 -1.44 2.81 -7.54
CA ILE A 53 -1.46 4.01 -8.38
C ILE A 53 -0.05 4.64 -8.40
N GLY A 54 0.42 5.06 -9.58
CA GLY A 54 1.77 5.62 -9.75
C GLY A 54 2.89 4.63 -9.46
N PHE A 55 2.56 3.36 -9.36
CA PHE A 55 3.49 2.32 -8.91
C PHE A 55 4.50 1.94 -10.01
N PRO A 56 5.81 1.70 -9.66
CA PRO A 56 6.32 1.61 -8.27
C PRO A 56 6.96 2.90 -7.73
N PHE A 57 7.24 3.92 -8.52
CA PHE A 57 8.12 5.03 -8.13
C PHE A 57 7.45 6.42 -8.15
N GLY A 58 6.19 6.52 -8.49
CA GLY A 58 5.45 7.79 -8.55
C GLY A 58 5.88 8.74 -9.68
N ALA A 59 6.74 8.30 -10.60
CA ALA A 59 7.32 9.11 -11.68
C ALA A 59 6.30 9.36 -12.81
N LEU A 60 5.17 9.95 -12.46
CA LEU A 60 4.08 10.31 -13.36
C LEU A 60 3.61 11.74 -13.06
N PRO A 61 3.22 12.52 -14.08
CA PRO A 61 2.49 13.77 -13.87
C PRO A 61 1.23 13.59 -13.02
N ALA A 62 0.87 14.62 -12.24
CA ALA A 62 -0.29 14.57 -11.32
C ALA A 62 -1.59 14.20 -12.03
N GLU A 63 -1.84 14.74 -13.22
CA GLU A 63 -3.02 14.44 -14.02
C GLU A 63 -3.11 12.99 -14.46
N LEU A 64 -2.00 12.33 -14.73
CA LEU A 64 -1.98 10.91 -15.10
C LEU A 64 -2.20 10.04 -13.87
N ARG A 65 -1.64 10.39 -12.72
CA ARG A 65 -1.84 9.68 -11.46
C ARG A 65 -3.30 9.79 -11.00
N LEU A 66 -3.91 10.97 -11.13
CA LEU A 66 -5.34 11.16 -10.89
C LEU A 66 -6.22 10.37 -11.87
N ALA A 67 -5.83 10.31 -13.14
CA ALA A 67 -6.53 9.51 -14.15
C ALA A 67 -6.47 8.01 -13.82
N GLU A 68 -5.31 7.48 -13.38
CA GLU A 68 -5.17 6.11 -12.89
C GLU A 68 -6.10 5.83 -11.70
N ALA A 69 -6.13 6.73 -10.71
CA ALA A 69 -6.97 6.60 -9.53
C ALA A 69 -8.47 6.63 -9.87
N THR A 70 -8.86 7.55 -10.75
CA THR A 70 -10.25 7.68 -11.23
C THR A 70 -10.67 6.42 -11.98
N TRP A 71 -9.79 5.92 -12.86
CA TRP A 71 -10.04 4.68 -13.59
C TRP A 71 -10.19 3.49 -12.64
N ALA A 72 -9.31 3.37 -11.64
CA ALA A 72 -9.36 2.31 -10.64
C ALA A 72 -10.68 2.33 -9.84
N ALA A 73 -11.13 3.52 -9.40
CA ALA A 73 -12.39 3.69 -8.70
C ALA A 73 -13.58 3.22 -9.55
N ALA A 74 -13.59 3.57 -10.85
CA ALA A 74 -14.65 3.16 -11.78
C ALA A 74 -14.64 1.66 -12.11
N HIS A 75 -13.50 0.97 -11.92
CA HIS A 75 -13.32 -0.44 -12.26
C HIS A 75 -13.23 -1.36 -11.04
N GLY A 76 -13.71 -0.91 -9.90
CA GLY A 76 -13.99 -1.76 -8.75
C GLY A 76 -12.86 -1.86 -7.73
N ALA A 77 -11.96 -0.90 -7.66
CA ALA A 77 -11.08 -0.75 -6.49
C ALA A 77 -11.92 -0.39 -5.26
N ASP A 78 -11.62 -1.01 -4.12
CA ASP A 78 -12.20 -0.65 -2.83
C ASP A 78 -11.33 0.36 -2.08
N GLU A 79 -10.02 0.37 -2.35
CA GLU A 79 -9.00 1.22 -1.72
C GLU A 79 -7.87 1.49 -2.73
N LEU A 80 -7.09 2.53 -2.49
CA LEU A 80 -5.96 2.92 -3.33
C LEU A 80 -4.66 2.95 -2.51
N ASP A 81 -3.59 2.34 -3.04
CA ASP A 81 -2.22 2.51 -2.56
C ASP A 81 -1.49 3.42 -3.58
N VAL A 82 -1.23 4.67 -3.20
CA VAL A 82 -0.73 5.72 -4.10
C VAL A 82 0.73 5.99 -3.85
N VAL A 83 1.57 5.84 -4.87
CA VAL A 83 2.96 6.32 -4.84
C VAL A 83 2.96 7.76 -5.35
N PRO A 84 3.25 8.75 -4.49
CA PRO A 84 3.22 10.15 -4.86
C PRO A 84 4.45 10.55 -5.69
N ASP A 85 4.42 11.74 -6.26
CA ASP A 85 5.59 12.37 -6.83
C ASP A 85 6.43 13.05 -5.74
N PHE A 86 7.54 12.43 -5.38
CA PHE A 86 8.45 12.98 -4.38
C PHE A 86 9.29 14.16 -4.89
N SER A 87 9.32 14.42 -6.21
CA SER A 87 10.11 15.54 -6.75
C SER A 87 9.60 16.89 -6.23
N ALA A 88 8.29 17.04 -6.06
CA ALA A 88 7.71 18.24 -5.45
C ALA A 88 8.28 18.51 -4.04
N LEU A 89 8.41 17.47 -3.21
CA LEU A 89 9.01 17.63 -1.87
C LEU A 89 10.50 17.97 -1.94
N VAL A 90 11.24 17.38 -2.85
CA VAL A 90 12.67 17.68 -3.06
C VAL A 90 12.86 19.13 -3.51
N GLU A 91 11.95 19.67 -4.28
CA GLU A 91 11.93 21.06 -4.74
C GLU A 91 11.34 22.03 -3.70
N GLY A 92 10.86 21.54 -2.56
CA GLY A 92 10.30 22.34 -1.47
C GLY A 92 8.82 22.70 -1.65
N ASP A 93 8.14 22.10 -2.62
CA ASP A 93 6.70 22.31 -2.87
C ASP A 93 5.84 21.27 -2.12
N SER A 94 5.76 21.40 -0.81
CA SER A 94 4.90 20.56 0.02
C SER A 94 3.41 20.80 -0.21
N SER A 95 3.03 21.99 -0.65
CA SER A 95 1.63 22.33 -0.98
C SER A 95 1.18 21.60 -2.24
N GLY A 96 1.95 21.66 -3.32
CA GLY A 96 1.66 20.91 -4.55
C GLY A 96 1.60 19.40 -4.31
N PHE A 97 2.50 18.87 -3.46
CA PHE A 97 2.45 17.45 -3.05
C PHE A 97 1.12 17.11 -2.34
N ALA A 98 0.67 17.96 -1.40
CA ALA A 98 -0.59 17.75 -0.68
C ALA A 98 -1.81 17.90 -1.59
N GLU A 99 -1.82 18.88 -2.49
CA GLU A 99 -2.91 19.12 -3.46
C GLU A 99 -3.08 17.92 -4.42
N ASP A 100 -1.99 17.34 -4.91
CA ASP A 100 -2.01 16.16 -5.75
C ASP A 100 -2.66 14.96 -5.03
N LEU A 101 -2.27 14.73 -3.78
CA LEU A 101 -2.89 13.69 -2.94
C LEU A 101 -4.36 14.01 -2.62
N ALA A 102 -4.70 15.27 -2.33
CA ALA A 102 -6.05 15.70 -2.03
C ALA A 102 -7.01 15.48 -3.21
N ALA A 103 -6.54 15.67 -4.44
CA ALA A 103 -7.32 15.37 -5.64
C ALA A 103 -7.69 13.89 -5.72
N ILE A 104 -6.79 12.99 -5.30
CA ILE A 104 -7.03 11.54 -5.31
C ILE A 104 -7.92 11.13 -4.13
N THR A 105 -7.69 11.64 -2.91
CA THR A 105 -8.55 11.34 -1.75
C THR A 105 -9.98 11.85 -1.95
N GLY A 106 -10.14 12.93 -2.70
CA GLY A 106 -11.44 13.49 -3.12
C GLY A 106 -12.30 12.54 -3.96
N LEU A 107 -11.74 11.45 -4.50
CA LEU A 107 -12.52 10.41 -5.18
C LEU A 107 -13.38 9.56 -4.22
N GLY A 108 -13.18 9.69 -2.91
CA GLY A 108 -14.00 9.04 -1.88
C GLY A 108 -13.61 7.61 -1.51
N LEU A 109 -12.53 7.07 -2.09
CA LEU A 109 -11.96 5.79 -1.66
C LEU A 109 -10.89 6.01 -0.58
N PRO A 110 -10.73 5.07 0.38
CA PRO A 110 -9.61 5.12 1.31
C PRO A 110 -8.27 5.07 0.56
N VAL A 111 -7.42 6.06 0.79
CA VAL A 111 -6.09 6.20 0.18
C VAL A 111 -5.01 5.91 1.21
N ARG A 112 -4.03 5.10 0.85
CA ARG A 112 -2.75 4.99 1.56
C ARG A 112 -1.63 5.55 0.69
N VAL A 113 -0.84 6.42 1.28
CA VAL A 113 0.33 7.01 0.60
C VAL A 113 1.52 6.09 0.81
N VAL A 114 2.09 5.59 -0.28
CA VAL A 114 3.27 4.71 -0.26
C VAL A 114 4.52 5.57 -0.20
N LEU A 115 5.18 5.52 0.95
CA LEU A 115 6.44 6.21 1.19
C LEU A 115 7.61 5.29 0.84
N ASP A 116 8.63 5.79 0.20
CA ASP A 116 9.86 5.03 -0.07
C ASP A 116 10.89 5.34 1.02
N MET A 117 10.63 4.86 2.24
CA MET A 117 11.44 5.16 3.43
C MET A 117 12.90 4.72 3.31
N ALA A 118 13.20 3.79 2.41
CA ALA A 118 14.58 3.36 2.17
C ALA A 118 15.42 4.43 1.46
N ARG A 119 14.78 5.38 0.79
CA ARG A 119 15.44 6.43 -0.02
C ARG A 119 15.03 7.84 0.37
N LEU A 120 13.84 8.02 0.95
CA LEU A 120 13.34 9.33 1.32
C LEU A 120 14.14 9.88 2.52
N PRO A 121 14.78 11.05 2.42
CA PRO A 121 15.46 11.70 3.54
C PRO A 121 14.52 11.91 4.75
N GLU A 122 15.08 11.85 5.94
CA GLU A 122 14.29 11.86 7.19
C GLU A 122 13.50 13.16 7.38
N ASP A 123 14.07 14.29 7.00
CA ASP A 123 13.41 15.61 7.01
C ASP A 123 12.23 15.68 6.04
N LEU A 124 12.38 15.12 4.84
CA LEU A 124 11.29 15.01 3.86
C LEU A 124 10.24 13.98 4.28
N LEU A 125 10.62 12.93 4.99
CA LEU A 125 9.67 11.94 5.51
C LEU A 125 8.63 12.58 6.43
N ALA A 126 9.06 13.45 7.35
CA ALA A 126 8.16 14.15 8.25
C ALA A 126 7.16 15.02 7.48
N ILE A 127 7.64 15.76 6.46
CA ILE A 127 6.79 16.59 5.61
C ILE A 127 5.82 15.74 4.80
N ALA A 128 6.28 14.62 4.22
CA ALA A 128 5.44 13.70 3.45
C ALA A 128 4.30 13.11 4.29
N VAL A 129 4.57 12.74 5.55
CA VAL A 129 3.56 12.20 6.46
C VAL A 129 2.52 13.27 6.81
N GLU A 130 2.95 14.49 7.20
CA GLU A 130 2.01 15.58 7.52
C GLU A 130 1.15 15.94 6.29
N ALA A 131 1.76 16.15 5.12
CA ALA A 131 1.04 16.46 3.89
C ALA A 131 0.05 15.33 3.49
N SER A 132 0.41 14.06 3.71
CA SER A 132 -0.50 12.94 3.48
C SER A 132 -1.72 12.96 4.40
N ILE A 133 -1.51 13.30 5.68
CA ILE A 133 -2.59 13.41 6.66
C ILE A 133 -3.50 14.60 6.32
N ASP A 134 -2.92 15.75 6.01
CA ASP A 134 -3.65 16.97 5.64
C ASP A 134 -4.47 16.78 4.34
N ALA A 135 -3.95 16.00 3.40
CA ALA A 135 -4.67 15.60 2.20
C ALA A 135 -5.79 14.57 2.44
N GLY A 136 -6.02 14.12 3.69
CA GLY A 136 -7.07 13.18 4.04
C GLY A 136 -6.75 11.71 3.77
N ALA A 137 -5.47 11.33 3.69
CA ALA A 137 -5.09 9.94 3.53
C ALA A 137 -5.52 9.09 4.74
N ALA A 138 -6.09 7.92 4.49
CA ALA A 138 -6.48 6.95 5.52
C ALA A 138 -5.26 6.27 6.18
N GLY A 139 -4.11 6.32 5.53
CA GLY A 139 -2.88 5.75 6.05
C GLY A 139 -1.64 6.05 5.22
N VAL A 140 -0.50 5.62 5.74
CA VAL A 140 0.79 5.62 5.05
C VAL A 140 1.35 4.20 4.98
N GLN A 141 2.19 3.93 3.97
CA GLN A 141 2.87 2.66 3.78
C GLN A 141 4.38 2.87 3.73
N SER A 142 5.15 2.06 4.46
CA SER A 142 6.59 2.23 4.63
C SER A 142 7.40 2.12 3.34
N GLY A 143 7.04 1.23 2.42
CA GLY A 143 7.81 1.01 1.19
C GLY A 143 6.99 0.43 0.06
N ASN A 144 7.57 0.44 -1.14
CA ASN A 144 6.98 -0.05 -2.37
C ASN A 144 7.36 -1.51 -2.72
N GLY A 145 8.26 -2.13 -1.94
CA GLY A 145 8.74 -3.49 -2.17
C GLY A 145 9.94 -3.62 -3.13
N PHE A 146 10.47 -2.50 -3.67
CA PHE A 146 11.64 -2.46 -4.55
C PHE A 146 12.92 -2.00 -3.83
N GLY A 147 12.95 -2.08 -2.52
CA GLY A 147 14.08 -1.74 -1.67
C GLY A 147 14.40 -2.86 -0.67
N PRO A 148 15.26 -2.56 0.32
CA PRO A 148 15.51 -3.48 1.41
C PRO A 148 14.23 -3.79 2.20
N PRO A 149 14.21 -4.91 2.95
CA PRO A 149 13.07 -5.25 3.82
C PRO A 149 12.76 -4.14 4.80
N CYS A 150 11.46 -3.93 5.06
CA CYS A 150 10.98 -2.99 6.06
C CYS A 150 11.49 -3.41 7.46
N GLN A 151 11.94 -2.44 8.25
CA GLN A 151 12.46 -2.64 9.59
C GLN A 151 11.51 -2.08 10.65
N ALA A 152 11.54 -2.64 11.85
CA ALA A 152 10.70 -2.19 12.96
C ALA A 152 10.96 -0.73 13.36
N GLU A 153 12.21 -0.27 13.26
CA GLU A 153 12.61 1.12 13.53
C GLU A 153 11.91 2.11 12.56
N GLN A 154 11.74 1.71 11.30
CA GLN A 154 11.03 2.53 10.31
C GLN A 154 9.55 2.67 10.67
N VAL A 155 8.91 1.58 11.11
CA VAL A 155 7.52 1.60 11.56
C VAL A 155 7.37 2.41 12.84
N ALA A 156 8.29 2.28 13.79
CA ALA A 156 8.31 3.10 15.01
C ALA A 156 8.45 4.59 14.70
N ALA A 157 9.32 4.96 13.74
CA ALA A 157 9.45 6.34 13.27
C ALA A 157 8.14 6.85 12.67
N LEU A 158 7.48 6.08 11.79
CA LEU A 158 6.15 6.42 11.26
C LEU A 158 5.11 6.56 12.37
N SER A 159 5.13 5.67 13.38
CA SER A 159 4.22 5.74 14.52
C SER A 159 4.37 7.06 15.29
N GLY A 160 5.62 7.49 15.50
CA GLY A 160 5.94 8.79 16.10
C GLY A 160 5.46 9.99 15.28
N LEU A 161 5.53 9.92 13.96
CA LEU A 161 5.07 10.98 13.06
C LEU A 161 3.54 10.98 12.92
N CYS A 162 2.93 9.82 12.70
CA CYS A 162 1.47 9.71 12.51
C CYS A 162 0.68 10.05 13.78
N ARG A 163 1.20 9.74 14.97
CA ARG A 163 0.55 9.99 16.27
C ARG A 163 -0.90 9.51 16.33
N GLY A 164 -1.20 8.37 15.69
CA GLY A 164 -2.55 7.79 15.64
C GLY A 164 -3.54 8.50 14.72
N ARG A 165 -3.12 9.53 13.95
CA ARG A 165 -4.00 10.28 13.03
C ARG A 165 -4.33 9.51 11.75
N CYS A 166 -3.48 8.56 11.35
CA CYS A 166 -3.70 7.68 10.21
C CYS A 166 -3.11 6.29 10.47
N ALA A 167 -3.54 5.29 9.70
CA ALA A 167 -3.06 3.92 9.83
C ALA A 167 -1.67 3.73 9.19
N ILE A 168 -0.86 2.82 9.75
CA ILE A 168 0.45 2.46 9.19
C ILE A 168 0.36 1.06 8.58
N LYS A 169 0.77 0.94 7.32
CA LYS A 169 0.97 -0.32 6.62
C LYS A 169 2.46 -0.56 6.43
N ALA A 170 3.00 -1.58 7.07
CA ALA A 170 4.35 -2.02 6.81
C ALA A 170 4.38 -2.90 5.54
N ALA A 171 5.28 -2.61 4.60
CA ALA A 171 5.42 -3.37 3.37
C ALA A 171 6.87 -3.36 2.87
N GLY A 172 7.27 -4.47 2.25
CA GLY A 172 8.62 -4.71 1.72
C GLY A 172 9.32 -5.86 2.46
N GLY A 173 9.59 -6.97 1.76
CA GLY A 173 10.41 -8.08 2.27
C GLY A 173 9.84 -8.86 3.46
N ILE A 174 8.54 -8.78 3.74
CA ILE A 174 7.92 -9.45 4.90
C ILE A 174 7.59 -10.90 4.52
N HIS A 175 8.50 -11.83 4.83
CA HIS A 175 8.36 -13.25 4.51
C HIS A 175 8.37 -14.16 5.74
N HIS A 176 8.81 -13.66 6.90
CA HIS A 176 8.98 -14.44 8.13
C HIS A 176 8.07 -13.95 9.24
N PRO A 177 7.51 -14.87 10.08
CA PRO A 177 6.63 -14.54 11.19
C PRO A 177 7.26 -13.57 12.20
N GLU A 178 8.55 -13.75 12.51
CA GLU A 178 9.29 -12.92 13.47
C GLU A 178 9.26 -11.46 13.03
N LEU A 179 9.66 -11.16 11.79
CA LEU A 179 9.61 -9.80 11.25
C LEU A 179 8.18 -9.26 11.25
N ALA A 180 7.19 -10.08 10.89
CA ALA A 180 5.79 -9.66 10.89
C ALA A 180 5.33 -9.23 12.29
N MET A 181 5.71 -9.96 13.33
CA MET A 181 5.39 -9.62 14.72
C MET A 181 6.10 -8.35 15.17
N ASP A 182 7.41 -8.23 14.90
CA ASP A 182 8.18 -7.03 15.23
C ASP A 182 7.58 -5.75 14.63
N LEU A 183 7.12 -5.83 13.36
CA LEU A 183 6.49 -4.71 12.67
C LEU A 183 5.11 -4.35 13.29
N LEU A 184 4.33 -5.33 13.72
CA LEU A 184 3.06 -5.09 14.41
C LEU A 184 3.31 -4.45 15.80
N GLU A 185 4.28 -4.95 16.55
CA GLU A 185 4.67 -4.39 17.85
C GLU A 185 5.22 -2.96 17.74
N ALA A 186 5.90 -2.65 16.62
CA ALA A 186 6.37 -1.30 16.32
C ALA A 186 5.25 -0.32 15.96
N GLY A 187 4.00 -0.79 15.75
CA GLY A 187 2.83 0.06 15.50
C GLY A 187 2.20 -0.07 14.13
N ALA A 188 2.60 -1.05 13.31
CA ALA A 188 1.90 -1.32 12.05
C ALA A 188 0.49 -1.86 12.33
N ALA A 189 -0.52 -1.25 11.72
CA ALA A 189 -1.89 -1.76 11.73
C ALA A 189 -2.15 -2.79 10.63
N LEU A 190 -1.34 -2.76 9.57
CA LEU A 190 -1.47 -3.61 8.39
C LEU A 190 -0.09 -4.08 7.92
N LEU A 191 -0.04 -5.29 7.38
CA LEU A 191 1.15 -5.84 6.72
C LEU A 191 0.86 -6.06 5.24
N GLY A 192 1.79 -5.62 4.38
CA GLY A 192 1.76 -5.83 2.93
C GLY A 192 2.86 -6.81 2.52
N THR A 193 2.47 -8.00 2.08
CA THR A 193 3.39 -9.05 1.63
C THR A 193 2.90 -9.72 0.35
N SER A 194 3.79 -10.30 -0.43
CA SER A 194 3.47 -11.20 -1.55
C SER A 194 3.25 -12.65 -1.10
N SER A 195 3.67 -13.00 0.12
CA SER A 195 3.66 -14.35 0.68
C SER A 195 2.65 -14.49 1.84
N ALA A 196 1.48 -13.83 1.73
CA ALA A 196 0.49 -13.82 2.80
C ALA A 196 -0.02 -15.22 3.20
N PRO A 197 -0.34 -16.15 2.28
CA PRO A 197 -0.79 -17.49 2.64
C PRO A 197 0.25 -18.24 3.48
N GLU A 198 1.51 -18.24 3.04
CA GLU A 198 2.61 -18.93 3.71
C GLU A 198 2.89 -18.33 5.10
N LEU A 199 2.88 -17.00 5.18
CA LEU A 199 3.07 -16.27 6.42
C LEU A 199 1.97 -16.59 7.44
N LEU A 200 0.71 -16.57 7.02
CA LEU A 200 -0.43 -16.87 7.89
C LEU A 200 -0.43 -18.33 8.36
N GLN A 201 -0.04 -19.27 7.49
CA GLN A 201 0.11 -20.67 7.87
C GLN A 201 1.24 -20.87 8.88
N ALA A 202 2.37 -20.17 8.71
CA ALA A 202 3.49 -20.22 9.64
C ALA A 202 3.10 -19.65 11.03
N LEU A 203 2.35 -18.54 11.08
CA LEU A 203 1.86 -17.93 12.33
C LEU A 203 0.82 -18.80 13.07
N ARG A 204 0.14 -19.73 12.40
CA ARG A 204 -0.83 -20.65 13.01
C ARG A 204 -0.19 -21.93 13.57
N ARG A 205 1.08 -22.21 13.22
CA ARG A 205 1.78 -23.38 13.77
C ARG A 205 2.11 -23.10 15.24
N PRO A 206 1.83 -24.05 16.17
CA PRO A 206 2.27 -23.91 17.56
C PRO A 206 3.79 -23.74 17.58
N ILE A 207 4.29 -22.83 18.38
CA ILE A 207 5.72 -22.77 18.71
C ILE A 207 6.04 -24.05 19.48
N ALA A 208 6.89 -24.88 18.89
CA ALA A 208 7.29 -26.17 19.49
C ALA A 208 8.23 -25.94 20.66
#